data_9e218e451047a4a75ab0b0bdc51fc801
#
_entry.id   9e218e451047a4a75ab0b0bdc51fc801
#
_cell.length_a   1.000
_cell.length_b   1.000
_cell.length_c   1.000
_cell.angle_alpha   90.00
_cell.angle_beta   90.00
_cell.angle_gamma   90.00
#
_symmetry.space_group_name_H-M   'P 1'
#
loop_
_entity.id
_entity.type
_entity.pdbx_description
1 polymer ?
#
loop_
_entity_poly.entity_id
_entity_poly.type
_entity_poly.pdbx_seq_one_letter_code
_entity_poly.pdbx_strand_id
1 'polypeptide(L)'
;MKNYLFILIGLLALASCTNEGDEPRPNPTGDEDLYFATHGFMGHPEMIYNLDGETIYQCAEDGHILELLSEGSDWYASIANQDGSYSVVKDGTTVCTTQETIWCMALENGIVYTVQENTTDNTYWVYKDFERLYELDRNVNFNTICVSNDIVTFTVFASKPYTWINGMTVEFGGPDSGLEEGFGHTFGCDRSGYDVLITYESSQVGGKYMYWWNGKNYELPQTFIPSASRLINGHAFILGAEITAFGVGGAHYVPAVFVDGMKTILNEEYDFKATQVVADGMDTYILVNDVDGNFRRSRIYKNLQRMTLPENITIPEDIREYYEMLFYDGKTISLDNLGITAIAVVKKGR
;
A
#
# COMPACT_ATOMS: atom_id res chain seq x y z
N MET A 1 -22.94 -9.39 -30.32
CA MET A 1 -22.73 -10.77 -29.84
C MET A 1 -21.32 -11.34 -30.18
N LYS A 2 -20.24 -10.53 -30.19
CA LYS A 2 -18.87 -11.03 -30.46
C LYS A 2 -17.86 -10.74 -29.35
N ASN A 3 -18.25 -10.02 -28.30
CA ASN A 3 -17.31 -9.60 -27.24
C ASN A 3 -17.33 -10.46 -25.96
N TYR A 4 -18.24 -11.46 -25.87
CA TYR A 4 -18.33 -12.32 -24.68
C TYR A 4 -17.44 -13.57 -24.76
N LEU A 5 -16.82 -13.84 -25.89
CA LEU A 5 -16.02 -15.07 -26.09
C LEU A 5 -14.60 -14.95 -25.49
N PHE A 6 -14.06 -13.75 -25.40
CA PHE A 6 -12.71 -13.55 -24.85
C PHE A 6 -12.66 -13.54 -23.32
N ILE A 7 -13.76 -13.15 -22.65
CA ILE A 7 -13.85 -13.19 -21.18
C ILE A 7 -13.95 -14.63 -20.67
N LEU A 8 -14.57 -15.52 -21.44
CA LEU A 8 -14.72 -16.92 -21.03
C LEU A 8 -13.41 -17.73 -21.13
N ILE A 9 -12.50 -17.34 -22.03
CA ILE A 9 -11.20 -18.01 -22.20
C ILE A 9 -10.24 -17.62 -21.06
N GLY A 10 -10.30 -16.39 -20.54
CA GLY A 10 -9.52 -15.97 -19.38
C GLY A 10 -9.95 -16.67 -18.08
N LEU A 11 -11.25 -16.93 -17.91
CA LEU A 11 -11.80 -17.61 -16.73
C LEU A 11 -11.55 -19.13 -16.72
N LEU A 12 -11.39 -19.76 -17.88
CA LEU A 12 -11.11 -21.21 -17.98
C LEU A 12 -9.64 -21.54 -17.71
N ALA A 13 -8.71 -20.57 -17.80
CA ALA A 13 -7.31 -20.76 -17.42
C ALA A 13 -7.08 -20.79 -15.90
N LEU A 14 -8.07 -20.34 -15.10
CA LEU A 14 -7.99 -20.32 -13.62
C LEU A 14 -8.55 -21.60 -12.95
N ALA A 15 -9.16 -22.50 -13.72
CA ALA A 15 -9.88 -23.66 -13.16
C ALA A 15 -9.13 -25.01 -13.27
N SER A 16 -7.85 -25.01 -13.64
CA SER A 16 -7.08 -26.23 -13.73
C SER A 16 -5.75 -26.10 -12.99
N CYS A 17 -5.72 -26.51 -11.73
CA CYS A 17 -4.58 -27.19 -11.12
C CYS A 17 -4.87 -27.52 -9.66
N THR A 18 -5.44 -28.70 -9.41
CA THR A 18 -5.11 -29.49 -8.23
C THR A 18 -3.88 -30.29 -8.62
N ASN A 19 -2.73 -30.05 -7.97
CA ASN A 19 -1.87 -31.11 -7.47
C ASN A 19 -0.66 -30.56 -6.68
N GLU A 20 -0.43 -31.26 -5.60
CA GLU A 20 0.69 -31.15 -4.68
C GLU A 20 2.05 -31.21 -5.40
N GLY A 21 2.94 -30.31 -5.02
CA GLY A 21 4.35 -30.32 -5.39
C GLY A 21 4.94 -28.93 -5.18
N ASP A 22 5.66 -28.75 -4.07
CA ASP A 22 6.53 -27.59 -3.84
C ASP A 22 7.66 -27.56 -4.90
N GLU A 23 7.35 -27.17 -6.13
CA GLU A 23 8.39 -26.75 -7.05
C GLU A 23 8.55 -25.23 -6.97
N PRO A 24 9.77 -24.71 -6.78
CA PRO A 24 10.03 -23.30 -6.82
C PRO A 24 9.62 -22.75 -8.18
N ARG A 25 8.60 -21.89 -8.20
CA ARG A 25 8.13 -21.26 -9.43
C ARG A 25 9.13 -20.21 -9.88
N PRO A 26 9.34 -20.04 -11.19
CA PRO A 26 10.37 -19.15 -11.71
C PRO A 26 10.15 -17.71 -11.22
N ASN A 27 11.25 -17.08 -10.81
CA ASN A 27 11.34 -15.65 -10.57
C ASN A 27 10.75 -14.86 -11.75
N PRO A 28 10.28 -13.63 -11.51
CA PRO A 28 9.76 -12.78 -12.57
C PRO A 28 10.74 -12.75 -13.74
N THR A 29 10.29 -13.23 -14.90
CA THR A 29 11.08 -13.28 -16.14
C THR A 29 10.95 -11.98 -16.93
N GLY A 30 10.75 -10.85 -16.24
CA GLY A 30 10.57 -9.53 -16.81
C GLY A 30 11.75 -8.60 -16.54
N ASP A 31 11.78 -7.47 -17.24
CA ASP A 31 12.69 -6.34 -16.98
C ASP A 31 12.31 -5.58 -15.69
N GLU A 32 11.71 -6.26 -14.70
CA GLU A 32 11.17 -5.70 -13.46
C GLU A 32 11.95 -6.20 -12.26
N ASP A 33 12.05 -5.36 -11.24
CA ASP A 33 12.54 -5.73 -9.92
C ASP A 33 11.52 -5.29 -8.86
N LEU A 34 11.44 -6.01 -7.77
CA LEU A 34 10.58 -5.67 -6.66
C LEU A 34 11.45 -5.22 -5.49
N TYR A 35 11.22 -3.98 -5.04
CA TYR A 35 11.93 -3.40 -3.90
C TYR A 35 11.08 -3.51 -2.64
N PHE A 36 11.73 -3.80 -1.52
CA PHE A 36 11.11 -4.04 -0.22
C PHE A 36 11.72 -3.11 0.81
N ALA A 37 10.92 -2.24 1.40
CA ALA A 37 11.30 -1.52 2.61
C ALA A 37 11.08 -2.43 3.82
N THR A 38 12.03 -2.48 4.74
CA THR A 38 11.95 -3.31 5.95
C THR A 38 11.92 -2.45 7.18
N HIS A 39 11.25 -2.94 8.24
CA HIS A 39 11.20 -2.27 9.52
C HIS A 39 12.55 -2.40 10.23
N GLY A 40 13.08 -1.27 10.72
CA GLY A 40 14.24 -1.24 11.59
C GLY A 40 13.93 -1.83 12.96
N PHE A 41 14.87 -2.53 13.56
CA PHE A 41 14.68 -3.14 14.85
C PHE A 41 15.76 -2.69 15.85
N MET A 42 15.34 -2.21 17.04
CA MET A 42 16.20 -1.83 18.17
C MET A 42 17.41 -0.93 17.84
N GLY A 43 17.18 0.15 17.09
CA GLY A 43 18.25 1.11 16.73
C GLY A 43 19.05 0.71 15.48
N HIS A 44 18.59 -0.30 14.75
CA HIS A 44 19.14 -0.60 13.43
C HIS A 44 18.38 0.15 12.34
N PRO A 45 19.10 0.65 11.33
CA PRO A 45 18.47 1.42 10.25
C PRO A 45 17.53 0.56 9.43
N GLU A 46 16.46 1.19 8.94
CA GLU A 46 15.59 0.60 7.93
C GLU A 46 16.28 0.54 6.58
N MET A 47 15.97 -0.49 5.80
CA MET A 47 16.64 -0.78 4.54
C MET A 47 15.65 -1.04 3.42
N ILE A 48 16.09 -0.83 2.19
CA ILE A 48 15.40 -1.26 0.97
C ILE A 48 16.24 -2.34 0.32
N TYR A 49 15.62 -3.49 0.07
CA TYR A 49 16.22 -4.64 -0.62
C TYR A 49 15.52 -4.86 -1.97
N ASN A 50 16.24 -5.51 -2.90
CA ASN A 50 15.66 -6.04 -4.13
C ASN A 50 15.30 -7.53 -4.00
N LEU A 51 14.74 -8.12 -5.08
CA LEU A 51 14.38 -9.54 -5.14
C LEU A 51 15.60 -10.48 -5.05
N ASP A 52 16.79 -10.00 -5.36
CA ASP A 52 18.02 -10.80 -5.24
C ASP A 52 18.58 -10.76 -3.80
N GLY A 53 17.94 -10.01 -2.89
CA GLY A 53 18.35 -9.83 -1.50
C GLY A 53 19.49 -8.83 -1.33
N GLU A 54 19.77 -8.02 -2.35
CA GLU A 54 20.79 -6.98 -2.27
C GLU A 54 20.23 -5.72 -1.61
N THR A 55 21.02 -5.08 -0.76
CA THR A 55 20.69 -3.79 -0.17
C THR A 55 20.78 -2.69 -1.22
N ILE A 56 19.66 -2.07 -1.55
CA ILE A 56 19.57 -0.96 -2.49
C ILE A 56 19.76 0.38 -1.78
N TYR A 57 19.27 0.48 -0.55
CA TYR A 57 19.38 1.68 0.27
C TYR A 57 19.35 1.33 1.75
N GLN A 58 20.07 2.11 2.54
CA GLN A 58 20.09 2.04 4.00
C GLN A 58 19.89 3.44 4.56
N CYS A 59 18.91 3.60 5.46
CA CYS A 59 18.74 4.83 6.21
C CYS A 59 19.95 5.13 7.08
N ALA A 60 20.16 6.40 7.44
CA ALA A 60 21.03 6.75 8.56
C ALA A 60 20.50 6.11 9.86
N GLU A 61 21.36 6.01 10.89
CA GLU A 61 20.95 5.50 12.21
C GLU A 61 19.64 6.13 12.66
N ASP A 62 18.71 5.30 13.16
CA ASP A 62 17.36 5.69 13.62
C ASP A 62 16.47 6.42 12.58
N GLY A 63 16.79 6.33 11.28
CA GLY A 63 15.91 6.79 10.22
C GLY A 63 14.81 5.77 9.90
N HIS A 64 13.59 6.26 9.64
CA HIS A 64 12.42 5.42 9.33
C HIS A 64 11.89 5.69 7.93
N ILE A 65 11.72 4.64 7.13
CA ILE A 65 11.06 4.71 5.81
C ILE A 65 9.55 4.75 6.04
N LEU A 66 8.94 5.88 5.73
CA LEU A 66 7.50 6.07 5.89
C LEU A 66 6.72 5.49 4.70
N GLU A 67 7.21 5.72 3.49
CA GLU A 67 6.62 5.24 2.25
C GLU A 67 7.70 4.88 1.23
N LEU A 68 7.39 3.90 0.39
CA LEU A 68 8.19 3.49 -0.76
C LEU A 68 7.27 3.45 -1.99
N LEU A 69 7.58 4.25 -3.00
CA LEU A 69 6.83 4.37 -4.25
C LEU A 69 7.77 4.20 -5.44
N SER A 70 7.21 3.89 -6.61
CA SER A 70 7.98 3.80 -7.85
C SER A 70 7.16 4.25 -9.05
N GLU A 71 7.85 4.77 -10.06
CA GLU A 71 7.29 5.07 -11.35
C GLU A 71 8.33 4.78 -12.44
N GLY A 72 8.05 3.81 -13.29
CA GLY A 72 9.02 3.34 -14.28
C GLY A 72 10.26 2.72 -13.66
N SER A 73 11.46 3.26 -13.97
CA SER A 73 12.74 2.83 -13.41
C SER A 73 13.12 3.55 -12.12
N ASP A 74 12.40 4.61 -11.75
CA ASP A 74 12.74 5.45 -10.62
C ASP A 74 11.97 4.99 -9.38
N TRP A 75 12.64 4.97 -8.23
CA TRP A 75 12.00 4.76 -6.94
C TRP A 75 12.19 5.95 -6.02
N TYR A 76 11.24 6.13 -5.12
CA TYR A 76 11.18 7.23 -4.17
C TYR A 76 10.83 6.71 -2.78
N ALA A 77 11.47 7.25 -1.76
CA ALA A 77 11.12 6.97 -0.37
C ALA A 77 11.00 8.28 0.41
N SER A 78 9.99 8.36 1.28
CA SER A 78 9.94 9.39 2.32
C SER A 78 10.52 8.83 3.61
N ILE A 79 11.37 9.60 4.28
CA ILE A 79 12.15 9.17 5.43
C ILE A 79 11.99 10.18 6.56
N ALA A 80 11.66 9.68 7.76
CA ALA A 80 11.79 10.45 9.00
C ALA A 80 13.22 10.27 9.54
N ASN A 81 13.98 11.35 9.69
CA ASN A 81 15.35 11.32 10.16
C ASN A 81 15.43 11.43 11.68
N GLN A 82 16.52 10.94 12.27
CA GLN A 82 16.76 11.00 13.73
C GLN A 82 16.74 12.41 14.30
N ASP A 83 17.18 13.40 13.53
CA ASP A 83 17.22 14.81 13.96
C ASP A 83 15.82 15.51 13.93
N GLY A 84 14.77 14.75 13.63
CA GLY A 84 13.40 15.25 13.49
C GLY A 84 13.11 15.91 12.16
N SER A 85 14.05 15.92 11.22
CA SER A 85 13.80 16.33 9.84
C SER A 85 13.19 15.18 9.04
N TYR A 86 12.66 15.51 7.86
CA TYR A 86 12.11 14.55 6.89
C TYR A 86 12.83 14.72 5.56
N SER A 87 13.07 13.60 4.87
CA SER A 87 13.72 13.61 3.57
C SER A 87 12.90 12.86 2.53
N VAL A 88 12.98 13.30 1.27
CA VAL A 88 12.59 12.50 0.12
C VAL A 88 13.87 12.05 -0.59
N VAL A 89 13.96 10.74 -0.80
CA VAL A 89 15.07 10.09 -1.51
C VAL A 89 14.56 9.59 -2.84
N LYS A 90 15.30 9.85 -3.90
CA LYS A 90 15.10 9.30 -5.26
C LYS A 90 16.34 8.51 -5.64
N ASP A 91 16.18 7.24 -6.00
CA ASP A 91 17.27 6.37 -6.48
C ASP A 91 18.54 6.43 -5.58
N GLY A 92 18.33 6.40 -4.26
CA GLY A 92 19.39 6.49 -3.27
C GLY A 92 19.96 7.89 -3.01
N THR A 93 19.46 8.92 -3.72
CA THR A 93 19.91 10.31 -3.56
C THR A 93 18.83 11.14 -2.86
N THR A 94 19.20 11.84 -1.78
CA THR A 94 18.30 12.79 -1.13
C THR A 94 18.02 13.97 -2.06
N VAL A 95 16.76 14.17 -2.45
CA VAL A 95 16.32 15.24 -3.35
C VAL A 95 15.67 16.40 -2.60
N CYS A 96 15.19 16.16 -1.38
CA CYS A 96 14.61 17.18 -0.51
C CYS A 96 14.86 16.82 0.96
N THR A 97 15.08 17.84 1.80
CA THR A 97 15.03 17.71 3.26
C THR A 97 14.23 18.87 3.83
N THR A 98 13.35 18.61 4.79
CA THR A 98 12.45 19.59 5.40
C THR A 98 12.34 19.35 6.92
N GLN A 99 12.01 20.40 7.66
CA GLN A 99 11.62 20.29 9.09
C GLN A 99 10.11 20.10 9.27
N GLU A 100 9.34 20.16 8.18
CA GLU A 100 7.91 19.89 8.18
C GLU A 100 7.67 18.39 8.13
N THR A 101 6.72 17.87 8.91
CA THR A 101 6.38 16.45 8.94
C THR A 101 5.79 16.01 7.59
N ILE A 102 6.39 15.04 6.92
CA ILE A 102 5.80 14.42 5.72
C ILE A 102 4.81 13.35 6.16
N TRP A 103 3.53 13.56 5.86
CA TRP A 103 2.43 12.64 6.18
C TRP A 103 2.21 11.55 5.14
N CYS A 104 2.29 11.92 3.88
CA CYS A 104 2.12 11.00 2.76
C CYS A 104 2.73 11.57 1.48
N MET A 105 2.92 10.67 0.50
CA MET A 105 3.53 10.99 -0.78
C MET A 105 2.73 10.33 -1.92
N ALA A 106 2.68 10.99 -3.07
CA ALA A 106 2.17 10.44 -4.33
C ALA A 106 3.10 10.79 -5.48
N LEU A 107 3.09 9.98 -6.52
CA LEU A 107 3.87 10.18 -7.74
C LEU A 107 2.94 10.27 -8.95
N GLU A 108 3.25 11.19 -9.84
CA GLU A 108 2.62 11.26 -11.15
C GLU A 108 3.59 11.87 -12.19
N ASN A 109 3.92 11.13 -13.23
CA ASN A 109 4.79 11.55 -14.33
C ASN A 109 6.16 12.09 -13.87
N GLY A 110 6.78 11.42 -12.88
CA GLY A 110 8.06 11.82 -12.29
C GLY A 110 7.97 12.99 -11.30
N ILE A 111 6.77 13.53 -11.07
CA ILE A 111 6.49 14.62 -10.14
C ILE A 111 6.16 14.04 -8.78
N VAL A 112 6.80 14.57 -7.73
CA VAL A 112 6.55 14.18 -6.34
C VAL A 112 5.53 15.13 -5.72
N TYR A 113 4.46 14.57 -5.19
CA TYR A 113 3.50 15.30 -4.35
C TYR A 113 3.65 14.82 -2.92
N THR A 114 3.77 15.75 -1.97
CA THR A 114 3.80 15.43 -0.53
C THR A 114 2.77 16.24 0.22
N VAL A 115 2.23 15.66 1.30
CA VAL A 115 1.50 16.42 2.31
C VAL A 115 2.46 16.68 3.47
N GLN A 116 2.67 17.94 3.79
CA GLN A 116 3.57 18.36 4.87
C GLN A 116 2.84 19.19 5.91
N GLU A 117 3.17 18.95 7.19
CA GLU A 117 2.67 19.72 8.34
C GLU A 117 3.76 20.66 8.83
N ASN A 118 3.46 21.94 8.86
CA ASN A 118 4.23 22.90 9.62
C ASN A 118 3.78 22.85 11.10
N THR A 119 4.58 22.21 11.94
CA THR A 119 4.27 22.02 13.37
C THR A 119 4.28 23.32 14.17
N THR A 120 4.87 24.41 13.64
CA THR A 120 4.93 25.71 14.34
C THR A 120 3.60 26.42 14.33
N ASP A 121 2.91 26.44 13.20
CA ASP A 121 1.61 27.11 13.02
C ASP A 121 0.44 26.13 12.83
N ASN A 122 0.75 24.81 12.83
CA ASN A 122 -0.21 23.72 12.71
C ASN A 122 -1.05 23.86 11.41
N THR A 123 -0.35 24.14 10.30
CA THR A 123 -0.90 24.21 8.95
C THR A 123 -0.43 23.03 8.12
N TYR A 124 -1.28 22.60 7.19
CA TYR A 124 -1.01 21.46 6.31
C TYR A 124 -0.99 21.96 4.87
N TRP A 125 0.01 21.49 4.12
CA TRP A 125 0.20 21.91 2.74
C TRP A 125 0.45 20.73 1.82
N VAL A 126 -0.12 20.80 0.61
CA VAL A 126 0.35 19.99 -0.51
C VAL A 126 1.53 20.67 -1.15
N TYR A 127 2.59 19.93 -1.36
CA TYR A 127 3.76 20.35 -2.14
C TYR A 127 3.78 19.59 -3.46
N LYS A 128 4.17 20.27 -4.54
CA LYS A 128 4.46 19.70 -5.85
C LYS A 128 5.93 19.99 -6.17
N ASP A 129 6.75 18.96 -6.40
CA ASP A 129 8.20 19.10 -6.56
C ASP A 129 8.84 20.00 -5.49
N PHE A 130 8.38 19.81 -4.23
CA PHE A 130 8.87 20.53 -3.04
C PHE A 130 8.52 22.03 -2.97
N GLU A 131 7.66 22.52 -3.87
CA GLU A 131 7.08 23.86 -3.81
C GLU A 131 5.66 23.81 -3.27
N ARG A 132 5.31 24.75 -2.38
CA ARG A 132 3.94 24.85 -1.83
C ARG A 132 2.92 25.06 -2.92
N LEU A 133 1.91 24.20 -2.97
CA LEU A 133 0.84 24.24 -3.98
C LEU A 133 -0.50 24.67 -3.37
N TYR A 134 -0.98 23.95 -2.35
CA TYR A 134 -2.27 24.19 -1.72
C TYR A 134 -2.19 24.06 -0.21
N GLU A 135 -2.84 24.98 0.51
CA GLU A 135 -3.13 24.80 1.92
C GLU A 135 -4.34 23.88 2.10
N LEU A 136 -4.26 22.95 3.04
CA LEU A 136 -5.30 21.97 3.31
C LEU A 136 -6.14 22.38 4.54
N ASP A 137 -7.45 22.20 4.42
CA ASP A 137 -8.35 22.32 5.57
C ASP A 137 -8.11 21.19 6.58
N ARG A 138 -8.28 21.46 7.87
CA ARG A 138 -8.03 20.50 8.97
C ARG A 138 -8.92 19.25 8.95
N ASN A 139 -10.02 19.27 8.24
CA ASN A 139 -10.93 18.14 8.10
C ASN A 139 -10.63 17.26 6.88
N VAL A 140 -9.56 17.56 6.15
CA VAL A 140 -9.06 16.70 5.06
C VAL A 140 -8.40 15.46 5.65
N ASN A 141 -8.66 14.31 5.08
CA ASN A 141 -7.97 13.07 5.45
C ASN A 141 -6.61 13.01 4.72
N PHE A 142 -5.54 13.39 5.40
CA PHE A 142 -4.21 13.52 4.81
C PHE A 142 -3.61 12.19 4.35
N ASN A 143 -4.02 11.07 4.94
CA ASN A 143 -3.45 9.75 4.64
C ASN A 143 -3.87 9.19 3.27
N THR A 144 -4.64 9.95 2.48
CA THR A 144 -5.23 9.47 1.22
C THR A 144 -5.03 10.44 0.07
N ILE A 145 -3.78 10.93 -0.11
CA ILE A 145 -3.48 11.68 -1.31
C ILE A 145 -3.61 10.78 -2.54
N CYS A 146 -4.41 11.18 -3.50
CA CYS A 146 -4.36 10.60 -4.83
C CYS A 146 -4.23 11.70 -5.89
N VAL A 147 -3.37 11.45 -6.87
CA VAL A 147 -3.06 12.38 -7.94
C VAL A 147 -3.25 11.69 -9.28
N SER A 148 -3.95 12.32 -10.19
CA SER A 148 -4.07 11.88 -11.58
C SER A 148 -4.40 13.06 -12.50
N ASN A 149 -3.65 13.23 -13.56
CA ASN A 149 -3.74 14.36 -14.52
C ASN A 149 -3.63 15.73 -13.82
N ASP A 150 -2.66 15.90 -12.94
CA ASP A 150 -2.47 17.09 -12.09
C ASP A 150 -3.68 17.41 -11.16
N ILE A 151 -4.60 16.47 -10.99
CA ILE A 151 -5.73 16.61 -10.06
C ILE A 151 -5.37 15.96 -8.74
N VAL A 152 -5.13 16.77 -7.71
CA VAL A 152 -4.92 16.32 -6.35
C VAL A 152 -6.28 16.16 -5.66
N THR A 153 -6.50 14.99 -5.07
CA THR A 153 -7.78 14.65 -4.43
C THR A 153 -7.54 14.04 -3.05
N PHE A 154 -8.41 14.41 -2.10
CA PHE A 154 -8.51 13.82 -0.77
C PHE A 154 -9.96 13.55 -0.42
N THR A 155 -10.22 12.69 0.55
CA THR A 155 -11.51 12.62 1.23
C THR A 155 -11.56 13.63 2.39
N VAL A 156 -12.77 14.04 2.76
CA VAL A 156 -13.01 15.01 3.84
C VAL A 156 -13.85 14.37 4.93
N PHE A 157 -13.42 14.46 6.20
CA PHE A 157 -14.20 14.03 7.36
C PHE A 157 -15.41 14.94 7.56
N ALA A 158 -16.59 14.46 7.20
CA ALA A 158 -17.83 15.20 7.32
C ALA A 158 -19.06 14.27 7.41
N SER A 159 -20.18 14.80 7.85
CA SER A 159 -21.47 14.07 7.87
C SER A 159 -22.05 13.82 6.47
N LYS A 160 -21.54 14.52 5.45
CA LYS A 160 -21.86 14.34 4.04
C LYS A 160 -20.62 13.92 3.25
N PRO A 161 -20.77 13.26 2.10
CA PRO A 161 -19.64 12.82 1.29
C PRO A 161 -18.98 14.00 0.57
N TYR A 162 -17.94 14.57 1.15
CA TYR A 162 -17.13 15.61 0.54
C TYR A 162 -15.77 15.06 0.15
N THR A 163 -15.27 15.56 -0.98
CA THR A 163 -13.86 15.45 -1.39
C THR A 163 -13.26 16.84 -1.49
N TRP A 164 -11.96 16.92 -1.26
CA TRP A 164 -11.17 18.10 -1.51
C TRP A 164 -10.41 17.90 -2.83
N ILE A 165 -10.55 18.82 -3.79
CA ILE A 165 -9.96 18.74 -5.12
C ILE A 165 -9.33 20.10 -5.46
N ASN A 166 -8.01 20.10 -5.67
CA ASN A 166 -7.25 21.29 -6.12
C ASN A 166 -7.63 22.58 -5.37
N GLY A 167 -7.66 22.55 -4.05
CA GLY A 167 -7.94 23.73 -3.21
C GLY A 167 -9.42 23.95 -2.88
N MET A 168 -10.32 23.09 -3.31
CA MET A 168 -11.76 23.25 -3.08
C MET A 168 -12.39 22.00 -2.50
N THR A 169 -13.20 22.17 -1.45
CA THR A 169 -14.07 21.10 -0.94
C THR A 169 -15.35 21.05 -1.78
N VAL A 170 -15.63 19.89 -2.37
CA VAL A 170 -16.80 19.66 -3.22
C VAL A 170 -17.60 18.48 -2.72
N GLU A 171 -18.94 18.54 -2.87
CA GLU A 171 -19.81 17.41 -2.58
C GLU A 171 -19.53 16.31 -3.61
N PHE A 172 -19.29 15.09 -3.11
CA PHE A 172 -18.89 13.96 -3.94
C PHE A 172 -20.09 13.08 -4.26
N GLY A 173 -20.17 12.65 -5.50
CA GLY A 173 -21.31 11.89 -5.99
C GLY A 173 -22.46 12.78 -6.43
N GLY A 174 -23.53 12.17 -6.90
CA GLY A 174 -24.75 12.82 -7.34
C GLY A 174 -25.98 12.14 -6.73
N PRO A 175 -27.19 12.58 -7.04
CA PRO A 175 -28.42 12.02 -6.47
C PRO A 175 -28.58 10.51 -6.65
N ASP A 176 -27.96 9.94 -7.69
CA ASP A 176 -28.03 8.51 -8.02
C ASP A 176 -26.81 7.71 -7.52
N SER A 177 -25.88 8.33 -6.79
CA SER A 177 -24.64 7.70 -6.34
C SER A 177 -24.81 6.72 -5.19
N GLY A 178 -25.94 6.78 -4.48
CA GLY A 178 -26.16 6.02 -3.23
C GLY A 178 -25.35 6.54 -2.06
N LEU A 179 -24.69 7.70 -2.18
CA LEU A 179 -23.91 8.34 -1.13
C LEU A 179 -24.82 9.31 -0.34
N GLU A 180 -25.42 8.79 0.72
CA GLU A 180 -26.26 9.59 1.63
C GLU A 180 -25.46 10.08 2.86
N GLU A 181 -24.34 9.42 3.16
CA GLU A 181 -23.54 9.61 4.37
C GLU A 181 -22.13 10.02 4.04
N GLY A 182 -21.49 10.73 4.97
CA GLY A 182 -20.11 11.14 4.84
C GLY A 182 -19.10 10.02 5.08
N PHE A 183 -17.86 10.33 4.81
CA PHE A 183 -16.72 9.47 5.07
C PHE A 183 -16.31 9.60 6.55
N GLY A 184 -16.54 8.56 7.36
CA GLY A 184 -16.10 8.50 8.76
C GLY A 184 -14.60 8.25 8.83
N HIS A 185 -14.15 7.05 8.43
CA HIS A 185 -12.74 6.70 8.27
C HIS A 185 -12.50 6.23 6.84
N THR A 186 -11.45 6.72 6.19
CA THR A 186 -11.09 6.32 4.83
C THR A 186 -9.87 5.41 4.86
N PHE A 187 -9.99 4.23 4.26
CA PHE A 187 -8.92 3.24 4.15
C PHE A 187 -8.08 3.41 2.87
N GLY A 188 -8.62 4.07 1.89
CA GLY A 188 -7.94 4.38 0.64
C GLY A 188 -8.77 5.28 -0.25
N CYS A 189 -8.06 6.14 -0.99
CA CYS A 189 -8.60 6.93 -2.08
C CYS A 189 -7.62 6.78 -3.24
N ASP A 190 -8.12 6.45 -4.43
CA ASP A 190 -7.27 6.38 -5.61
C ASP A 190 -8.03 6.91 -6.83
N ARG A 191 -7.29 7.42 -7.78
CA ARG A 191 -7.83 8.04 -8.99
C ARG A 191 -7.01 7.61 -10.21
N SER A 192 -7.73 7.23 -11.26
CA SER A 192 -7.15 6.99 -12.59
C SER A 192 -7.97 7.77 -13.63
N GLY A 193 -7.50 8.94 -14.02
CA GLY A 193 -8.26 9.85 -14.85
C GLY A 193 -9.55 10.34 -14.16
N TYR A 194 -10.70 9.97 -14.73
CA TYR A 194 -12.03 10.29 -14.14
C TYR A 194 -12.52 9.23 -13.17
N ASP A 195 -11.95 8.02 -13.19
CA ASP A 195 -12.33 6.96 -12.28
C ASP A 195 -11.75 7.23 -10.89
N VAL A 196 -12.59 7.11 -9.88
CA VAL A 196 -12.22 7.29 -8.47
C VAL A 196 -12.69 6.08 -7.69
N LEU A 197 -11.81 5.56 -6.85
CA LEU A 197 -12.12 4.52 -5.86
C LEU A 197 -11.94 5.13 -4.47
N ILE A 198 -12.95 5.06 -3.63
CA ILE A 198 -12.86 5.45 -2.22
C ILE A 198 -13.37 4.27 -1.39
N THR A 199 -12.55 3.80 -0.45
CA THR A 199 -12.93 2.77 0.52
C THR A 199 -12.97 3.40 1.90
N TYR A 200 -14.11 3.26 2.60
CA TYR A 200 -14.37 4.02 3.82
C TYR A 200 -15.32 3.28 4.77
N GLU A 201 -15.30 3.68 6.03
CA GLU A 201 -16.35 3.42 7.00
C GLU A 201 -17.34 4.58 6.96
N SER A 202 -18.64 4.30 6.93
CA SER A 202 -19.67 5.35 6.93
C SER A 202 -19.63 6.15 8.24
N SER A 203 -19.99 7.42 8.18
CA SER A 203 -19.94 8.33 9.34
C SER A 203 -21.02 8.05 10.40
N GLN A 204 -21.95 7.12 10.16
CA GLN A 204 -22.99 6.74 11.12
C GLN A 204 -22.47 5.86 12.26
N VAL A 205 -23.12 5.94 13.41
CA VAL A 205 -22.85 5.07 14.55
C VAL A 205 -23.10 3.60 14.19
N GLY A 206 -22.08 2.78 14.34
CA GLY A 206 -22.08 1.38 13.89
C GLY A 206 -21.85 1.28 12.38
N GLY A 207 -21.02 2.18 11.86
CA GLY A 207 -20.73 2.37 10.45
C GLY A 207 -20.42 1.07 9.72
N LYS A 208 -20.82 1.05 8.47
CA LYS A 208 -20.55 -0.06 7.56
C LYS A 208 -19.29 0.23 6.77
N TYR A 209 -18.55 -0.81 6.42
CA TYR A 209 -17.48 -0.72 5.45
C TYR A 209 -18.06 -0.65 4.06
N MET A 210 -17.65 0.39 3.32
CA MET A 210 -18.20 0.75 2.03
C MET A 210 -17.07 1.01 1.03
N TYR A 211 -17.37 0.88 -0.25
CA TYR A 211 -16.53 1.48 -1.28
C TYR A 211 -17.40 2.12 -2.37
N TRP A 212 -16.89 3.23 -2.90
CA TRP A 212 -17.48 3.91 -4.03
C TRP A 212 -16.58 3.75 -5.26
N TRP A 213 -17.16 3.29 -6.37
CA TRP A 213 -16.45 3.06 -7.62
C TRP A 213 -17.42 3.08 -8.79
N ASN A 214 -16.97 3.60 -9.97
CA ASN A 214 -17.78 3.69 -11.19
C ASN A 214 -19.17 4.32 -10.98
N GLY A 215 -19.22 5.43 -10.22
CA GLY A 215 -20.47 6.16 -9.98
C GLY A 215 -21.42 5.49 -9.01
N LYS A 216 -21.03 4.41 -8.33
CA LYS A 216 -21.90 3.65 -7.42
C LYS A 216 -21.24 3.37 -6.10
N ASN A 217 -22.09 3.29 -5.08
CA ASN A 217 -21.71 2.92 -3.73
C ASN A 217 -22.03 1.45 -3.48
N TYR A 218 -21.11 0.73 -2.84
CA TYR A 218 -21.20 -0.70 -2.56
C TYR A 218 -20.89 -0.97 -1.09
N GLU A 219 -21.66 -1.86 -0.45
CA GLU A 219 -21.37 -2.33 0.91
C GLU A 219 -20.40 -3.51 0.88
N LEU A 220 -19.37 -3.47 1.71
CA LEU A 220 -18.49 -4.61 1.95
C LEU A 220 -19.11 -5.52 3.02
N PRO A 221 -18.85 -6.84 3.00
CA PRO A 221 -19.28 -7.73 4.07
C PRO A 221 -18.76 -7.26 5.43
N GLN A 222 -19.60 -7.34 6.48
CA GLN A 222 -19.22 -6.93 7.84
C GLN A 222 -18.06 -7.76 8.43
N THR A 223 -17.82 -8.94 7.87
CA THR A 223 -16.69 -9.80 8.23
C THR A 223 -15.37 -9.38 7.57
N PHE A 224 -15.40 -8.46 6.61
CA PHE A 224 -14.21 -7.96 5.93
C PHE A 224 -13.81 -6.58 6.47
N ILE A 225 -12.59 -6.47 6.97
CA ILE A 225 -12.01 -5.21 7.47
C ILE A 225 -11.05 -4.69 6.41
N PRO A 226 -11.38 -3.59 5.72
CA PRO A 226 -10.48 -2.99 4.72
C PRO A 226 -9.26 -2.35 5.38
N SER A 227 -8.14 -2.32 4.66
CA SER A 227 -6.89 -1.69 5.07
C SER A 227 -6.34 -0.71 4.04
N ALA A 228 -6.55 -0.97 2.75
CA ALA A 228 -6.11 -0.11 1.65
C ALA A 228 -6.95 -0.36 0.40
N SER A 229 -6.88 0.56 -0.55
CA SER A 229 -7.47 0.35 -1.89
C SER A 229 -6.69 1.07 -2.98
N ARG A 230 -6.70 0.51 -4.19
CA ARG A 230 -6.04 1.06 -5.38
C ARG A 230 -6.83 0.76 -6.66
N LEU A 231 -6.70 1.66 -7.64
CA LEU A 231 -7.11 1.45 -9.03
C LEU A 231 -5.91 1.01 -9.85
N ILE A 232 -5.94 -0.19 -10.38
CA ILE A 232 -4.84 -0.76 -11.16
C ILE A 232 -5.40 -1.26 -12.48
N ASN A 233 -4.95 -0.69 -13.59
CA ASN A 233 -5.39 -1.06 -14.94
C ASN A 233 -6.93 -1.03 -15.13
N GLY A 234 -7.61 -0.09 -14.46
CA GLY A 234 -9.07 0.03 -14.49
C GLY A 234 -9.83 -0.95 -13.60
N HIS A 235 -9.11 -1.72 -12.76
CA HIS A 235 -9.67 -2.64 -11.77
C HIS A 235 -9.58 -2.05 -10.37
N ALA A 236 -10.64 -2.23 -9.57
CA ALA A 236 -10.69 -1.79 -8.18
C ALA A 236 -10.16 -2.91 -7.27
N PHE A 237 -9.04 -2.66 -6.62
CA PHE A 237 -8.47 -3.53 -5.58
C PHE A 237 -8.79 -2.96 -4.21
N ILE A 238 -9.42 -3.76 -3.33
CA ILE A 238 -9.67 -3.43 -1.93
C ILE A 238 -9.02 -4.51 -1.10
N LEU A 239 -8.03 -4.13 -0.32
CA LEU A 239 -7.21 -5.00 0.50
C LEU A 239 -7.72 -5.03 1.93
N GLY A 240 -7.48 -6.13 2.64
CA GLY A 240 -7.85 -6.21 4.04
C GLY A 240 -7.72 -7.63 4.61
N ALA A 241 -8.55 -7.87 5.62
CA ALA A 241 -8.66 -9.17 6.27
C ALA A 241 -10.11 -9.60 6.40
N GLU A 242 -10.37 -10.88 6.23
CA GLU A 242 -11.65 -11.52 6.55
C GLU A 242 -11.61 -12.08 7.98
N ILE A 243 -12.64 -11.80 8.76
CA ILE A 243 -12.86 -12.41 10.06
C ILE A 243 -13.50 -13.80 9.82
N THR A 244 -12.77 -14.87 10.14
CA THR A 244 -13.21 -16.25 9.87
C THR A 244 -13.80 -16.96 11.09
N ALA A 245 -13.38 -16.58 12.29
CA ALA A 245 -13.88 -17.17 13.53
C ALA A 245 -13.72 -16.22 14.71
N PHE A 246 -14.60 -16.41 15.73
CA PHE A 246 -14.43 -15.83 17.05
C PHE A 246 -14.16 -17.00 18.03
N GLY A 247 -12.90 -17.09 18.50
CA GLY A 247 -12.47 -18.14 19.45
C GLY A 247 -12.20 -17.60 20.84
N VAL A 248 -11.72 -18.48 21.75
CA VAL A 248 -11.33 -18.11 23.12
C VAL A 248 -10.19 -17.07 23.15
N GLY A 249 -9.44 -16.92 22.04
CA GLY A 249 -8.35 -15.96 21.87
C GLY A 249 -8.73 -14.66 21.15
N GLY A 250 -9.99 -14.50 20.71
CA GLY A 250 -10.43 -13.33 19.93
C GLY A 250 -10.86 -13.67 18.51
N ALA A 251 -10.87 -12.67 17.63
CA ALA A 251 -11.15 -12.83 16.22
C ALA A 251 -9.92 -13.38 15.47
N HIS A 252 -10.15 -14.30 14.54
CA HIS A 252 -9.13 -14.78 13.60
C HIS A 252 -9.28 -14.08 12.26
N TYR A 253 -8.17 -13.57 11.74
CA TYR A 253 -8.10 -12.78 10.53
C TYR A 253 -7.32 -13.53 9.45
N VAL A 254 -7.86 -13.62 8.24
CA VAL A 254 -7.14 -14.15 7.08
C VAL A 254 -7.02 -13.06 6.00
N PRO A 255 -5.89 -12.96 5.29
CA PRO A 255 -5.70 -11.92 4.29
C PRO A 255 -6.63 -12.14 3.11
N ALA A 256 -7.33 -11.09 2.72
CA ALA A 256 -8.29 -11.12 1.64
C ALA A 256 -8.21 -9.87 0.75
N VAL A 257 -8.63 -10.01 -0.49
CA VAL A 257 -8.73 -8.93 -1.45
C VAL A 257 -10.05 -9.01 -2.21
N PHE A 258 -10.66 -7.87 -2.46
CA PHE A 258 -11.71 -7.73 -3.45
C PHE A 258 -11.11 -7.15 -4.73
N VAL A 259 -11.36 -7.81 -5.85
CA VAL A 259 -11.06 -7.28 -7.19
C VAL A 259 -12.38 -7.15 -7.93
N ASP A 260 -12.77 -5.92 -8.29
CA ASP A 260 -14.05 -5.61 -8.94
C ASP A 260 -15.26 -6.19 -8.21
N GLY A 261 -15.23 -6.18 -6.88
CA GLY A 261 -16.29 -6.72 -6.03
C GLY A 261 -16.26 -8.23 -5.81
N MET A 262 -15.31 -8.96 -6.42
CA MET A 262 -15.12 -10.40 -6.18
C MET A 262 -14.06 -10.63 -5.11
N LYS A 263 -14.45 -11.28 -4.01
CA LYS A 263 -13.56 -11.60 -2.88
C LYS A 263 -12.70 -12.83 -3.18
N THR A 264 -11.41 -12.69 -2.87
CA THR A 264 -10.45 -13.81 -2.86
C THR A 264 -9.73 -13.85 -1.52
N ILE A 265 -9.68 -15.00 -0.87
CA ILE A 265 -8.83 -15.29 0.28
C ILE A 265 -7.45 -15.66 -0.25
N LEU A 266 -6.40 -14.96 0.20
CA LEU A 266 -5.05 -15.17 -0.31
C LEU A 266 -4.41 -16.43 0.28
N ASN A 267 -4.62 -16.69 1.57
CA ASN A 267 -4.27 -17.94 2.23
C ASN A 267 -5.16 -18.15 3.48
N GLU A 268 -5.00 -19.31 4.14
CA GLU A 268 -5.73 -19.66 5.36
C GLU A 268 -4.89 -19.46 6.64
N GLU A 269 -3.69 -18.88 6.56
CA GLU A 269 -2.90 -18.53 7.74
C GLU A 269 -3.61 -17.41 8.51
N TYR A 270 -3.75 -17.60 9.83
CA TYR A 270 -4.42 -16.65 10.70
C TYR A 270 -3.51 -15.47 11.08
N ASP A 271 -4.17 -14.37 11.45
CA ASP A 271 -3.57 -13.15 11.96
C ASP A 271 -2.75 -12.35 10.94
N PHE A 272 -3.18 -12.42 9.66
CA PHE A 272 -2.64 -11.65 8.56
C PHE A 272 -3.69 -10.77 7.89
N LYS A 273 -3.24 -9.65 7.31
CA LYS A 273 -4.03 -8.75 6.47
C LYS A 273 -3.26 -8.31 5.23
N ALA A 274 -3.94 -8.12 4.11
CA ALA A 274 -3.37 -7.50 2.94
C ALA A 274 -3.29 -5.97 3.16
N THR A 275 -2.12 -5.35 2.94
CA THR A 275 -1.85 -3.96 3.33
C THR A 275 -1.48 -3.03 2.19
N GLN A 276 -0.87 -3.56 1.12
CA GLN A 276 -0.47 -2.77 -0.03
C GLN A 276 -0.61 -3.57 -1.32
N VAL A 277 -0.95 -2.91 -2.42
CA VAL A 277 -0.88 -3.47 -3.77
C VAL A 277 -0.15 -2.50 -4.68
N VAL A 278 0.76 -3.04 -5.49
CA VAL A 278 1.49 -2.34 -6.54
C VAL A 278 1.41 -3.16 -7.83
N ALA A 279 1.63 -2.53 -8.97
CA ALA A 279 1.59 -3.23 -10.24
C ALA A 279 2.64 -2.70 -11.22
N ASP A 280 3.09 -3.57 -12.12
CA ASP A 280 3.72 -3.20 -13.36
C ASP A 280 3.09 -3.96 -14.53
N GLY A 281 2.65 -3.22 -15.53
CA GLY A 281 1.91 -3.80 -16.64
C GLY A 281 0.70 -4.59 -16.17
N MET A 282 0.68 -5.90 -16.45
CA MET A 282 -0.39 -6.82 -16.06
C MET A 282 -0.13 -7.54 -14.74
N ASP A 283 1.08 -7.44 -14.20
CA ASP A 283 1.45 -8.10 -12.96
C ASP A 283 1.09 -7.24 -11.75
N THR A 284 0.44 -7.85 -10.77
CA THR A 284 0.07 -7.22 -9.49
C THR A 284 0.81 -7.91 -8.35
N TYR A 285 1.28 -7.11 -7.39
CA TYR A 285 2.00 -7.58 -6.21
C TYR A 285 1.27 -7.08 -4.96
N ILE A 286 0.91 -8.00 -4.07
CA ILE A 286 0.18 -7.71 -2.84
C ILE A 286 1.07 -8.04 -1.65
N LEU A 287 1.28 -7.04 -0.79
CA LEU A 287 1.93 -7.21 0.50
C LEU A 287 0.89 -7.62 1.55
N VAL A 288 1.23 -8.65 2.30
CA VAL A 288 0.44 -9.18 3.41
C VAL A 288 1.30 -9.19 4.67
N ASN A 289 0.80 -8.58 5.73
CA ASN A 289 1.51 -8.41 7.01
C ASN A 289 0.69 -8.95 8.20
N ASP A 290 1.37 -9.15 9.34
CA ASP A 290 0.72 -9.45 10.62
C ASP A 290 -0.34 -8.40 10.98
N VAL A 291 -1.46 -8.84 11.53
CA VAL A 291 -2.55 -7.95 11.99
C VAL A 291 -2.07 -7.06 13.15
N ASP A 292 -1.21 -7.57 14.01
CA ASP A 292 -0.69 -6.88 15.19
C ASP A 292 0.19 -5.67 14.87
N GLY A 293 0.54 -5.44 13.59
CA GLY A 293 1.39 -4.34 13.16
C GLY A 293 2.85 -4.46 13.61
N ASN A 294 3.25 -5.61 14.15
CA ASN A 294 4.65 -5.87 14.52
C ASN A 294 5.54 -6.12 13.30
N PHE A 295 4.96 -6.25 12.12
CA PHE A 295 5.64 -6.49 10.83
C PHE A 295 6.72 -7.58 10.88
N ARG A 296 6.57 -8.57 11.77
CA ARG A 296 7.56 -9.64 11.95
C ARG A 296 7.49 -10.73 10.90
N ARG A 297 6.34 -10.82 10.22
CA ARG A 297 6.10 -11.80 9.17
C ARG A 297 5.40 -11.12 8.02
N SER A 298 5.96 -11.23 6.84
CA SER A 298 5.40 -10.67 5.62
C SER A 298 5.26 -11.75 4.56
N ARG A 299 4.33 -11.56 3.66
CA ARG A 299 4.10 -12.42 2.49
C ARG A 299 3.85 -11.56 1.28
N ILE A 300 4.38 -11.97 0.13
CA ILE A 300 4.11 -11.32 -1.14
C ILE A 300 3.34 -12.28 -2.04
N TYR A 301 2.33 -11.74 -2.70
CA TYR A 301 1.53 -12.46 -3.69
C TYR A 301 1.67 -11.76 -5.04
N LYS A 302 2.13 -12.49 -6.05
CA LYS A 302 2.10 -12.04 -7.44
C LYS A 302 0.87 -12.64 -8.10
N ASN A 303 -0.02 -11.81 -8.68
CA ASN A 303 -1.25 -12.26 -9.35
C ASN A 303 -2.07 -13.23 -8.48
N LEU A 304 -2.23 -12.90 -7.19
CA LEU A 304 -2.93 -13.68 -6.16
C LEU A 304 -2.24 -15.03 -5.81
N GLN A 305 -1.01 -15.28 -6.25
CA GLN A 305 -0.24 -16.48 -5.92
C GLN A 305 0.95 -16.09 -5.05
N ARG A 306 1.16 -16.84 -3.94
CA ARG A 306 2.28 -16.58 -3.03
C ARG A 306 3.62 -16.69 -3.76
N MET A 307 4.48 -15.72 -3.56
CA MET A 307 5.87 -15.75 -4.03
C MET A 307 6.78 -16.38 -2.97
N THR A 308 7.86 -17.01 -3.42
CA THR A 308 8.99 -17.35 -2.55
C THR A 308 9.94 -16.17 -2.53
N LEU A 309 10.22 -15.65 -1.34
CA LEU A 309 11.18 -14.57 -1.16
C LEU A 309 12.60 -15.11 -0.93
N PRO A 310 13.66 -14.32 -1.18
CA PRO A 310 15.03 -14.74 -0.96
C PRO A 310 15.27 -15.22 0.48
N GLU A 311 15.95 -16.36 0.62
CA GLU A 311 16.30 -16.94 1.92
C GLU A 311 17.63 -16.39 2.48
N ASN A 312 18.48 -15.82 1.61
CA ASN A 312 19.83 -15.34 1.94
C ASN A 312 19.97 -13.87 1.58
N ILE A 313 19.44 -12.97 2.41
CA ILE A 313 19.67 -11.54 2.24
C ILE A 313 21.02 -11.14 2.86
N THR A 314 21.69 -10.21 2.20
CA THR A 314 22.91 -9.58 2.72
C THR A 314 22.51 -8.59 3.81
N ILE A 315 22.73 -8.96 5.07
CA ILE A 315 22.50 -8.08 6.22
C ILE A 315 23.88 -7.61 6.70
N PRO A 316 24.06 -6.32 7.05
CA PRO A 316 25.24 -5.85 7.74
C PRO A 316 25.57 -6.70 8.97
N GLU A 317 26.86 -6.91 9.24
CA GLU A 317 27.31 -7.90 10.22
C GLU A 317 26.89 -7.57 11.67
N ASP A 318 26.79 -6.30 11.99
CA ASP A 318 26.29 -5.76 13.27
C ASP A 318 24.80 -6.05 13.51
N ILE A 319 23.99 -6.10 12.45
CA ILE A 319 22.57 -6.44 12.51
C ILE A 319 22.39 -7.95 12.52
N ARG A 320 23.25 -8.71 11.86
CA ARG A 320 23.18 -10.16 11.76
C ARG A 320 23.16 -10.85 13.12
N GLU A 321 24.06 -10.49 14.03
CA GLU A 321 24.13 -11.06 15.38
C GLU A 321 22.81 -10.89 16.15
N TYR A 322 22.10 -9.80 15.92
CA TYR A 322 20.83 -9.52 16.58
C TYR A 322 19.70 -10.38 16.02
N TYR A 323 19.60 -10.52 14.70
CA TYR A 323 18.61 -11.41 14.07
C TYR A 323 18.85 -12.88 14.41
N GLU A 324 20.12 -13.32 14.49
CA GLU A 324 20.49 -14.66 14.93
C GLU A 324 20.07 -14.94 16.38
N MET A 325 20.07 -13.93 17.26
CA MET A 325 19.53 -14.06 18.62
C MET A 325 18.02 -14.22 18.69
N LEU A 326 17.27 -13.60 17.78
CA LEU A 326 15.81 -13.67 17.73
C LEU A 326 15.30 -14.94 17.05
N PHE A 327 16.02 -15.43 16.06
CA PHE A 327 15.69 -16.61 15.26
C PHE A 327 16.56 -17.80 15.66
N TYR A 328 16.25 -18.39 16.78
CA TYR A 328 17.01 -19.31 17.64
C TYR A 328 17.52 -20.63 17.02
N ASP A 329 17.49 -20.85 15.72
CA ASP A 329 17.80 -22.14 15.11
C ASP A 329 18.86 -22.13 13.99
N GLY A 330 19.67 -21.05 13.88
CA GLY A 330 20.76 -20.97 12.89
C GLY A 330 20.28 -20.97 11.45
N LYS A 331 19.01 -20.66 11.22
CA LYS A 331 18.45 -20.54 9.87
C LYS A 331 18.88 -19.24 9.24
N THR A 332 19.05 -19.28 7.94
CA THR A 332 19.23 -18.11 7.08
C THR A 332 18.07 -17.14 7.29
N ILE A 333 18.40 -15.87 7.45
CA ILE A 333 17.39 -14.81 7.56
C ILE A 333 16.75 -14.66 6.18
N SER A 334 15.45 -14.91 6.10
CA SER A 334 14.67 -14.67 4.90
C SER A 334 14.00 -13.30 4.96
N LEU A 335 13.72 -12.72 3.81
CA LEU A 335 12.99 -11.46 3.70
C LEU A 335 11.61 -11.53 4.39
N ASP A 336 10.97 -12.70 4.40
CA ASP A 336 9.72 -12.98 5.12
C ASP A 336 9.80 -12.66 6.62
N ASN A 337 10.96 -12.77 7.22
CA ASN A 337 11.21 -12.61 8.65
C ASN A 337 11.71 -11.21 9.03
N LEU A 338 12.02 -10.34 8.07
CA LEU A 338 12.48 -8.97 8.35
C LEU A 338 11.33 -7.97 8.59
N GLY A 339 10.10 -8.37 8.29
CA GLY A 339 8.97 -7.47 8.39
C GLY A 339 9.00 -6.37 7.32
N ILE A 340 8.38 -6.67 6.18
CA ILE A 340 8.30 -5.73 5.06
C ILE A 340 7.24 -4.69 5.36
N THR A 341 7.58 -3.41 5.32
CA THR A 341 6.65 -2.30 5.58
C THR A 341 6.03 -1.75 4.32
N ALA A 342 6.76 -1.78 3.20
CA ALA A 342 6.29 -1.31 1.91
C ALA A 342 6.97 -2.06 0.75
N ILE A 343 6.31 -2.07 -0.41
CA ILE A 343 6.83 -2.63 -1.66
C ILE A 343 6.70 -1.64 -2.80
N ALA A 344 7.63 -1.68 -3.75
CA ALA A 344 7.56 -0.94 -5.00
C ALA A 344 8.07 -1.78 -6.16
N VAL A 345 7.48 -1.65 -7.34
CA VAL A 345 7.96 -2.33 -8.57
C VAL A 345 8.77 -1.35 -9.38
N VAL A 346 10.01 -1.68 -9.66
CA VAL A 346 10.97 -0.83 -10.37
C VAL A 346 11.36 -1.51 -11.69
N LYS A 347 11.25 -0.80 -12.81
CA LYS A 347 11.71 -1.32 -14.10
C LYS A 347 13.23 -1.32 -14.15
N LYS A 348 13.84 -2.47 -14.46
CA LYS A 348 15.27 -2.52 -14.71
C LYS A 348 15.59 -1.62 -15.91
N GLY A 349 16.41 -0.59 -15.70
CA GLY A 349 16.87 0.26 -16.78
C GLY A 349 17.57 -0.58 -17.85
N ARG A 350 17.20 -0.38 -19.12
CA ARG A 350 17.85 -1.05 -20.26
C ARG A 350 19.25 -0.52 -20.47
#